data_7906ba9b702f6b3a3d62ff4714391903
#
_entry.id   7906ba9b702f6b3a3d62ff4714391903
#
_cell.length_a   1.000
_cell.length_b   1.000
_cell.length_c   1.000
_cell.angle_alpha   90.00
_cell.angle_beta   90.00
_cell.angle_gamma   90.00
#
_symmetry.space_group_name_H-M   'P 1'
#
loop_
_entity.id
_entity.type
_entity.pdbx_description
1 polymer ?
#
loop_
_entity_poly.entity_id
_entity_poly.type
_entity_poly.pdbx_seq_one_letter_code
_entity_poly.pdbx_strand_id
1 'polypeptide(L)'
;MNEYQIRLVTGPAVEPVSLSEAKIDLRVDHDDDDTLIAALITAARMEAEGLARRSFVNQTLDLSLTNWPADGCIRLPLPPVASVTSITYYKEDNTSATMSSSDYITVTDVDPAVITLGLNKTWPSDALRPVAPIRVRYVAGYGATAASVPERYRALIRSLVLVRYESRDELTAPQERQLQNIRNALRMDYGW
;
A
#
# COMPACT_ATOMS: atom_id res chain seq x y z
N MET A 1 -18.70 -8.59 9.37
CA MET A 1 -17.57 -7.72 8.94
C MET A 1 -16.32 -8.58 9.09
N ASN A 2 -15.66 -8.97 8.00
CA ASN A 2 -14.39 -9.71 8.13
C ASN A 2 -13.36 -8.73 8.68
N GLU A 3 -13.01 -8.89 9.94
CA GLU A 3 -11.91 -8.13 10.52
C GLU A 3 -10.61 -8.62 9.90
N TYR A 4 -10.04 -7.80 9.04
CA TYR A 4 -8.70 -8.03 8.52
C TYR A 4 -7.75 -6.95 9.06
N GLN A 5 -6.50 -7.32 9.21
CA GLN A 5 -5.42 -6.42 9.59
C GLN A 5 -4.32 -6.47 8.53
N ILE A 6 -3.83 -5.29 8.15
CA ILE A 6 -2.69 -5.17 7.23
C ILE A 6 -1.46 -4.75 8.02
N ARG A 7 -0.34 -5.39 7.74
CA ARG A 7 0.96 -5.05 8.30
C ARG A 7 1.97 -4.86 7.17
N LEU A 8 2.69 -3.75 7.21
CA LEU A 8 3.87 -3.54 6.38
C LEU A 8 5.00 -4.45 6.86
N VAL A 9 5.55 -5.28 5.96
CA VAL A 9 6.68 -6.18 6.22
C VAL A 9 7.97 -5.56 5.73
N THR A 10 7.96 -5.08 4.48
CA THR A 10 9.09 -4.39 3.87
C THR A 10 8.56 -3.18 3.12
N GLY A 11 9.04 -1.99 3.48
CA GLY A 11 8.69 -0.76 2.80
C GLY A 11 9.24 -0.68 1.38
N PRO A 12 8.87 0.36 0.63
CA PRO A 12 9.38 0.59 -0.71
C PRO A 12 10.90 0.85 -0.67
N ALA A 13 11.63 0.30 -1.66
CA ALA A 13 13.09 0.46 -1.74
C ALA A 13 13.49 1.86 -2.23
N VAL A 14 12.59 2.56 -2.91
CA VAL A 14 12.79 3.92 -3.45
C VAL A 14 11.53 4.75 -3.23
N GLU A 15 11.69 6.05 -3.17
CA GLU A 15 10.55 6.96 -3.15
C GLU A 15 10.02 7.22 -4.57
N PRO A 16 8.71 7.51 -4.75
CA PRO A 16 8.11 7.83 -6.07
C PRO A 16 8.58 9.17 -6.63
N VAL A 17 9.12 10.04 -5.78
CA VAL A 17 9.73 11.34 -6.14
C VAL A 17 11.12 11.35 -5.54
N SER A 18 12.13 11.63 -6.37
CA SER A 18 13.50 11.72 -5.93
C SER A 18 13.77 13.06 -5.22
N LEU A 19 14.83 13.10 -4.40
CA LEU A 19 15.28 14.31 -3.76
C LEU A 19 15.59 15.41 -4.78
N SER A 20 16.26 15.06 -5.89
CA SER A 20 16.60 16.01 -6.95
C SER A 20 15.37 16.61 -7.64
N GLU A 21 14.33 15.80 -7.91
CA GLU A 21 13.07 16.30 -8.47
C GLU A 21 12.38 17.26 -7.50
N ALA A 22 12.33 16.91 -6.22
CA ALA A 22 11.74 17.77 -5.19
C ALA A 22 12.51 19.09 -5.06
N LYS A 23 13.84 19.08 -5.04
CA LYS A 23 14.69 20.30 -4.99
C LYS A 23 14.43 21.23 -6.17
N ILE A 24 14.25 20.68 -7.38
CA ILE A 24 13.91 21.49 -8.57
C ILE A 24 12.56 22.19 -8.36
N ASP A 25 11.53 21.48 -7.91
CA ASP A 25 10.20 22.05 -7.67
C ASP A 25 10.23 23.13 -6.56
N LEU A 26 11.04 22.90 -5.53
CA LEU A 26 11.24 23.81 -4.39
C LEU A 26 12.19 24.98 -4.70
N ARG A 27 12.92 24.94 -5.83
CA ARG A 27 13.97 25.90 -6.21
C ARG A 27 15.09 25.98 -5.16
N VAL A 28 15.46 24.84 -4.60
CA VAL A 28 16.54 24.69 -3.62
C VAL A 28 17.78 24.17 -4.35
N ASP A 29 18.90 24.92 -4.27
CA ASP A 29 20.18 24.63 -4.93
C ASP A 29 21.31 24.26 -3.96
N HIS A 30 21.04 24.28 -2.65
CA HIS A 30 21.95 23.89 -1.58
C HIS A 30 21.53 22.57 -0.93
N ASP A 31 22.43 21.98 -0.10
CA ASP A 31 22.21 20.64 0.50
C ASP A 31 21.79 20.68 1.97
N ASP A 32 21.70 21.88 2.56
CA ASP A 32 21.39 22.06 3.99
C ASP A 32 20.02 21.47 4.38
N ASP A 33 19.05 21.52 3.48
CA ASP A 33 17.69 21.04 3.68
C ASP A 33 17.46 19.60 3.16
N ASP A 34 18.46 18.90 2.64
CA ASP A 34 18.29 17.58 1.99
C ASP A 34 17.62 16.56 2.91
N THR A 35 18.01 16.50 4.17
CA THR A 35 17.42 15.60 5.17
C THR A 35 15.94 15.93 5.42
N LEU A 36 15.61 17.21 5.51
CA LEU A 36 14.25 17.67 5.71
C LEU A 36 13.39 17.32 4.49
N ILE A 37 13.88 17.63 3.29
CA ILE A 37 13.15 17.36 2.03
C ILE A 37 12.90 15.86 1.86
N ALA A 38 13.91 15.01 2.13
CA ALA A 38 13.77 13.56 2.09
C ALA A 38 12.69 13.04 3.06
N ALA A 39 12.65 13.59 4.28
CA ALA A 39 11.61 13.25 5.25
C ALA A 39 10.21 13.70 4.80
N LEU A 40 10.10 14.89 4.18
CA LEU A 40 8.85 15.39 3.63
C LEU A 40 8.35 14.54 2.46
N ILE A 41 9.24 14.05 1.58
CA ILE A 41 8.88 13.13 0.49
C ILE A 41 8.28 11.85 1.05
N THR A 42 8.95 11.23 2.03
CA THR A 42 8.45 10.01 2.68
C THR A 42 7.09 10.23 3.34
N ALA A 43 6.93 11.33 4.09
CA ALA A 43 5.68 11.67 4.74
C ALA A 43 4.55 11.95 3.74
N ALA A 44 4.86 12.65 2.64
CA ALA A 44 3.90 12.93 1.57
C ALA A 44 3.45 11.65 0.85
N ARG A 45 4.38 10.71 0.58
CA ARG A 45 4.05 9.40 0.03
C ARG A 45 3.11 8.63 0.95
N MET A 46 3.46 8.51 2.24
CA MET A 46 2.64 7.79 3.22
C MET A 46 1.22 8.36 3.33
N GLU A 47 1.09 9.69 3.35
CA GLU A 47 -0.23 10.34 3.34
C GLU A 47 -1.00 10.06 2.06
N ALA A 48 -0.34 10.16 0.90
CA ALA A 48 -0.96 9.94 -0.39
C ALA A 48 -1.40 8.47 -0.57
N GLU A 49 -0.59 7.48 -0.16
CA GLU A 49 -0.96 6.06 -0.15
C GLU A 49 -2.16 5.79 0.77
N GLY A 50 -2.18 6.39 1.96
CA GLY A 50 -3.29 6.27 2.92
C GLY A 50 -4.60 6.85 2.38
N LEU A 51 -4.56 7.99 1.72
CA LEU A 51 -5.74 8.66 1.15
C LEU A 51 -6.25 7.95 -0.11
N ALA A 52 -5.33 7.52 -0.99
CA ALA A 52 -5.65 6.79 -2.20
C ALA A 52 -5.96 5.31 -1.92
N ARG A 53 -5.70 4.82 -0.70
CA ARG A 53 -5.77 3.40 -0.31
C ARG A 53 -5.06 2.49 -1.30
N ARG A 54 -3.86 2.90 -1.74
CA ARG A 54 -3.05 2.21 -2.74
C ARG A 54 -1.60 2.15 -2.28
N SER A 55 -0.89 1.14 -2.74
CA SER A 55 0.57 1.10 -2.66
C SER A 55 1.16 1.70 -3.94
N PHE A 56 2.11 2.61 -3.84
CA PHE A 56 2.69 3.25 -5.02
C PHE A 56 3.90 2.49 -5.55
N VAL A 57 4.98 2.42 -4.78
CA VAL A 57 6.14 1.59 -5.12
C VAL A 57 5.99 0.23 -4.45
N ASN A 58 6.51 -0.82 -5.07
CA ASN A 58 6.43 -2.18 -4.54
C ASN A 58 6.86 -2.25 -3.09
N GLN A 59 5.97 -2.78 -2.26
CA GLN A 59 6.18 -3.05 -0.85
C GLN A 59 5.57 -4.39 -0.48
N THR A 60 6.12 -5.06 0.53
CA THR A 60 5.62 -6.35 0.99
C THR A 60 4.67 -6.15 2.17
N LEU A 61 3.49 -6.71 2.04
CA LEU A 61 2.41 -6.63 3.01
C LEU A 61 1.99 -8.01 3.50
N ASP A 62 1.58 -8.09 4.77
CA ASP A 62 0.88 -9.23 5.34
C ASP A 62 -0.57 -8.82 5.60
N LEU A 63 -1.51 -9.52 4.98
CA LEU A 63 -2.93 -9.48 5.31
C LEU A 63 -3.23 -10.61 6.29
N SER A 64 -3.74 -10.27 7.47
CA SER A 64 -4.19 -11.25 8.47
C SER A 64 -5.71 -11.35 8.48
N LEU A 65 -6.24 -12.57 8.46
CA LEU A 65 -7.67 -12.86 8.53
C LEU A 65 -7.96 -13.72 9.77
N THR A 66 -9.18 -13.61 10.29
CA THR A 66 -9.66 -14.39 11.44
C THR A 66 -10.22 -15.75 11.04
N ASN A 67 -10.76 -15.86 9.83
CA ASN A 67 -11.35 -17.09 9.29
C ASN A 67 -11.17 -17.15 7.77
N TRP A 68 -11.28 -18.35 7.22
CA TRP A 68 -11.38 -18.52 5.78
C TRP A 68 -12.68 -17.88 5.26
N PRO A 69 -12.63 -17.15 4.13
CA PRO A 69 -13.84 -16.54 3.58
C PRO A 69 -14.84 -17.60 3.12
N ALA A 70 -16.09 -17.45 3.52
CA ALA A 70 -17.17 -18.37 3.14
C ALA A 70 -17.52 -18.31 1.64
N ASP A 71 -17.23 -17.17 0.98
CA ASP A 71 -17.43 -16.98 -0.46
C ASP A 71 -16.29 -17.56 -1.31
N GLY A 72 -15.29 -18.19 -0.69
CA GLY A 72 -14.14 -18.78 -1.38
C GLY A 72 -13.13 -17.77 -1.93
N CYS A 73 -13.24 -16.48 -1.57
CA CYS A 73 -12.45 -15.41 -2.14
C CYS A 73 -11.77 -14.54 -1.08
N ILE A 74 -10.45 -14.37 -1.16
CA ILE A 74 -9.69 -13.39 -0.37
C ILE A 74 -9.43 -12.17 -1.26
N ARG A 75 -9.94 -11.01 -0.85
CA ARG A 75 -9.69 -9.72 -1.52
C ARG A 75 -8.46 -9.08 -0.90
N LEU A 76 -7.52 -8.67 -1.75
CA LEU A 76 -6.25 -8.08 -1.31
C LEU A 76 -6.38 -6.56 -1.33
N PRO A 77 -6.25 -5.90 -0.17
CA PRO A 77 -6.31 -4.45 -0.08
C PRO A 77 -5.01 -3.79 -0.56
N LEU A 78 -5.04 -2.45 -0.70
CA LEU A 78 -3.93 -1.60 -1.13
C LEU A 78 -3.39 -1.97 -2.53
N PRO A 79 -4.27 -2.00 -3.56
CA PRO A 79 -3.88 -2.26 -4.94
C PRO A 79 -2.87 -1.23 -5.47
N PRO A 80 -2.26 -1.47 -6.64
CA PRO A 80 -2.29 -2.69 -7.41
C PRO A 80 -1.46 -3.80 -6.76
N VAL A 81 -1.89 -5.04 -6.90
CA VAL A 81 -1.13 -6.19 -6.39
C VAL A 81 -0.24 -6.75 -7.50
N ALA A 82 1.06 -6.81 -7.24
CA ALA A 82 2.02 -7.35 -8.18
C ALA A 82 2.09 -8.88 -8.12
N SER A 83 2.08 -9.47 -6.91
CA SER A 83 2.14 -10.91 -6.72
C SER A 83 1.72 -11.34 -5.32
N VAL A 84 1.30 -12.60 -5.17
CA VAL A 84 1.10 -13.27 -3.88
C VAL A 84 2.31 -14.16 -3.60
N THR A 85 2.93 -13.97 -2.44
CA THR A 85 4.13 -14.73 -2.04
C THR A 85 3.74 -16.04 -1.37
N SER A 86 2.80 -16.01 -0.40
CA SER A 86 2.38 -17.20 0.34
C SER A 86 1.06 -16.98 1.05
N ILE A 87 0.34 -18.07 1.29
CA ILE A 87 -0.78 -18.14 2.22
C ILE A 87 -0.38 -19.10 3.33
N THR A 88 -0.13 -18.58 4.52
CA THR A 88 0.25 -19.35 5.71
C THR A 88 -0.89 -19.36 6.70
N TYR A 89 -1.19 -20.49 7.30
CA TYR A 89 -2.18 -20.58 8.36
C TYR A 89 -1.61 -21.27 9.60
N TYR A 90 -2.15 -20.92 10.75
CA TYR A 90 -1.71 -21.38 12.07
C TYR A 90 -2.82 -22.21 12.67
N LYS A 91 -2.47 -23.45 13.03
CA LYS A 91 -3.37 -24.39 13.68
C LYS A 91 -3.55 -24.06 15.17
N GLU A 92 -4.50 -24.68 15.82
CA GLU A 92 -4.82 -24.50 17.25
C GLU A 92 -3.59 -24.71 18.15
N ASP A 93 -2.71 -25.65 17.78
CA ASP A 93 -1.45 -25.94 18.49
C ASP A 93 -0.32 -24.94 18.18
N ASN A 94 -0.59 -23.84 17.45
CA ASN A 94 0.36 -22.86 16.94
C ASN A 94 1.36 -23.37 15.90
N THR A 95 1.26 -24.59 15.43
CA THR A 95 2.02 -25.01 14.25
C THR A 95 1.51 -24.28 13.01
N SER A 96 2.42 -23.97 12.07
CA SER A 96 2.05 -23.30 10.83
C SER A 96 2.12 -24.25 9.64
N ALA A 97 1.24 -24.05 8.68
CA ALA A 97 1.29 -24.69 7.39
C ALA A 97 1.11 -23.64 6.29
N THR A 98 1.67 -23.93 5.13
CA THR A 98 1.53 -23.06 3.94
C THR A 98 0.66 -23.75 2.91
N MET A 99 -0.34 -23.05 2.40
CA MET A 99 -1.22 -23.55 1.35
C MET A 99 -0.42 -23.69 0.04
N SER A 100 -0.59 -24.80 -0.66
CA SER A 100 0.08 -24.99 -1.95
C SER A 100 -0.42 -23.96 -2.97
N SER A 101 0.48 -23.40 -3.76
CA SER A 101 0.12 -22.47 -4.85
C SER A 101 -0.73 -23.13 -5.95
N SER A 102 -0.79 -24.47 -5.99
CA SER A 102 -1.67 -25.23 -6.89
C SER A 102 -3.14 -25.28 -6.42
N ASP A 103 -3.41 -24.88 -5.18
CA ASP A 103 -4.74 -24.98 -4.58
C ASP A 103 -5.55 -23.69 -4.70
N TYR A 104 -4.93 -22.61 -5.17
CA TYR A 104 -5.59 -21.30 -5.38
C TYR A 104 -5.15 -20.65 -6.68
N ILE A 105 -5.96 -19.71 -7.15
CA ILE A 105 -5.71 -18.86 -8.32
C ILE A 105 -5.63 -17.43 -7.81
N THR A 106 -4.60 -16.71 -8.24
CA THR A 106 -4.46 -15.27 -7.96
C THR A 106 -4.82 -14.47 -9.21
N VAL A 107 -5.76 -13.54 -9.07
CA VAL A 107 -6.19 -12.61 -10.12
C VAL A 107 -5.75 -11.22 -9.70
N THR A 108 -4.71 -10.68 -10.35
CA THR A 108 -4.08 -9.41 -9.98
C THR A 108 -4.42 -8.25 -10.93
N ASP A 109 -5.04 -8.54 -12.04
CA ASP A 109 -5.48 -7.60 -13.08
C ASP A 109 -6.87 -6.97 -12.80
N VAL A 110 -7.42 -7.25 -11.63
CA VAL A 110 -8.68 -6.67 -11.12
C VAL A 110 -8.41 -5.83 -9.87
N ASP A 111 -9.29 -4.88 -9.57
CA ASP A 111 -9.20 -4.01 -8.41
C ASP A 111 -10.48 -4.11 -7.56
N PRO A 112 -10.39 -4.63 -6.33
CA PRO A 112 -9.23 -5.23 -5.65
C PRO A 112 -8.81 -6.58 -6.26
N ALA A 113 -7.51 -6.90 -6.19
CA ALA A 113 -7.00 -8.20 -6.57
C ALA A 113 -7.61 -9.31 -5.69
N VAL A 114 -7.80 -10.50 -6.26
CA VAL A 114 -8.52 -11.59 -5.62
C VAL A 114 -7.70 -12.87 -5.66
N ILE A 115 -7.71 -13.59 -4.53
CA ILE A 115 -7.29 -14.99 -4.47
C ILE A 115 -8.55 -15.84 -4.36
N THR A 116 -8.72 -16.81 -5.24
CA THR A 116 -9.85 -17.75 -5.22
C THR A 116 -9.35 -19.18 -5.21
N LEU A 117 -10.16 -20.09 -4.72
CA LEU A 117 -9.83 -21.52 -4.75
C LEU A 117 -9.76 -22.04 -6.18
N GLY A 118 -8.84 -22.97 -6.43
CA GLY A 118 -8.78 -23.72 -7.66
C GLY A 118 -9.99 -24.64 -7.83
N LEU A 119 -10.19 -25.17 -9.04
CA LEU A 119 -11.31 -26.09 -9.33
C LEU A 119 -11.23 -27.33 -8.41
N ASN A 120 -12.36 -27.65 -7.75
CA ASN A 120 -12.48 -28.76 -6.79
C ASN A 120 -11.52 -28.66 -5.59
N LYS A 121 -11.07 -27.45 -5.23
CA LYS A 121 -10.26 -27.20 -4.04
C LYS A 121 -11.12 -26.59 -2.92
N THR A 122 -10.67 -26.81 -1.70
CA THR A 122 -11.29 -26.27 -0.48
C THR A 122 -10.23 -25.60 0.38
N TRP A 123 -10.67 -24.69 1.23
CA TRP A 123 -9.81 -24.17 2.28
C TRP A 123 -9.37 -25.31 3.23
N PRO A 124 -8.18 -25.22 3.84
CA PRO A 124 -7.76 -26.16 4.87
C PRO A 124 -8.82 -26.28 5.99
N SER A 125 -9.10 -27.51 6.41
CA SER A 125 -10.11 -27.82 7.44
C SER A 125 -9.51 -27.98 8.85
N ASP A 126 -8.22 -27.71 9.02
CA ASP A 126 -7.55 -27.74 10.32
C ASP A 126 -8.22 -26.73 11.29
N ALA A 127 -8.31 -27.11 12.57
CA ALA A 127 -8.73 -26.16 13.63
C ALA A 127 -7.72 -25.02 13.71
N LEU A 128 -8.22 -23.79 13.58
CA LEU A 128 -7.38 -22.59 13.54
C LEU A 128 -7.21 -21.99 14.94
N ARG A 129 -6.04 -21.40 15.20
CA ARG A 129 -5.83 -20.63 16.43
C ARG A 129 -6.80 -19.41 16.48
N PRO A 130 -7.15 -18.88 17.69
CA PRO A 130 -8.19 -17.86 17.84
C PRO A 130 -7.85 -16.50 17.22
N VAL A 131 -6.57 -16.11 17.14
CA VAL A 131 -6.15 -14.76 16.76
C VAL A 131 -5.24 -14.80 15.53
N ALA A 132 -5.62 -14.05 14.48
CA ALA A 132 -4.87 -13.90 13.23
C ALA A 132 -4.32 -15.25 12.68
N PRO A 133 -5.19 -16.27 12.52
CA PRO A 133 -4.75 -17.60 12.12
C PRO A 133 -4.28 -17.67 10.68
N ILE A 134 -4.74 -16.78 9.81
CA ILE A 134 -4.43 -16.83 8.38
C ILE A 134 -3.63 -15.58 8.03
N ARG A 135 -2.53 -15.78 7.29
CA ARG A 135 -1.67 -14.71 6.81
C ARG A 135 -1.41 -14.87 5.32
N VAL A 136 -1.79 -13.86 4.57
CA VAL A 136 -1.46 -13.75 3.14
C VAL A 136 -0.33 -12.75 2.98
N ARG A 137 0.81 -13.19 2.51
CA ARG A 137 1.93 -12.33 2.15
C ARG A 137 1.88 -12.01 0.67
N TYR A 138 1.94 -10.73 0.33
CA TYR A 138 1.86 -10.27 -1.04
C TYR A 138 2.68 -9.01 -1.27
N VAL A 139 3.00 -8.73 -2.53
CA VAL A 139 3.66 -7.51 -2.97
C VAL A 139 2.62 -6.62 -3.64
N ALA A 140 2.53 -5.39 -3.18
CA ALA A 140 1.65 -4.37 -3.75
C ALA A 140 2.46 -3.15 -4.18
N GLY A 141 2.07 -2.53 -5.29
CA GLY A 141 2.68 -1.36 -5.90
C GLY A 141 2.63 -1.42 -7.42
N TYR A 142 2.78 -0.27 -8.07
CA TYR A 142 2.81 -0.16 -9.53
C TYR A 142 4.10 -0.73 -10.15
N GLY A 143 5.16 -0.91 -9.37
CA GLY A 143 6.44 -1.44 -9.78
C GLY A 143 7.57 -1.09 -8.81
N ALA A 144 8.79 -1.55 -9.12
CA ALA A 144 9.95 -1.40 -8.24
C ALA A 144 10.63 -0.02 -8.34
N THR A 145 10.25 0.82 -9.30
CA THR A 145 10.92 2.09 -9.57
C THR A 145 9.96 3.27 -9.45
N ALA A 146 10.47 4.47 -9.21
CA ALA A 146 9.70 5.71 -9.21
C ALA A 146 8.92 5.93 -10.52
N ALA A 147 9.51 5.59 -11.66
CA ALA A 147 8.89 5.73 -12.97
C ALA A 147 7.68 4.81 -13.20
N SER A 148 7.55 3.74 -12.43
CA SER A 148 6.39 2.84 -12.49
C SER A 148 5.13 3.48 -11.89
N VAL A 149 5.30 4.48 -11.01
CA VAL A 149 4.18 5.16 -10.36
C VAL A 149 3.55 6.16 -11.33
N PRO A 150 2.22 6.12 -11.56
CA PRO A 150 1.54 7.06 -12.44
C PRO A 150 1.85 8.52 -12.07
N GLU A 151 2.14 9.33 -13.11
CA GLU A 151 2.59 10.74 -12.92
C GLU A 151 1.60 11.58 -12.11
N ARG A 152 0.32 11.30 -12.19
CA ARG A 152 -0.70 11.98 -11.38
C ARG A 152 -0.43 11.88 -9.87
N TYR A 153 0.01 10.71 -9.36
CA TYR A 153 0.34 10.55 -7.94
C TYR A 153 1.66 11.23 -7.61
N ARG A 154 2.65 11.11 -8.49
CA ARG A 154 3.93 11.78 -8.33
C ARG A 154 3.76 13.29 -8.26
N ALA A 155 2.94 13.88 -9.13
CA ALA A 155 2.62 15.30 -9.12
C ALA A 155 1.92 15.74 -7.82
N LEU A 156 0.98 14.93 -7.31
CA LEU A 156 0.29 15.21 -6.04
C LEU A 156 1.25 15.13 -4.85
N ILE A 157 2.17 14.15 -4.83
CA ILE A 157 3.21 14.03 -3.81
C ILE A 157 4.12 15.27 -3.83
N ARG A 158 4.61 15.70 -5.01
CA ARG A 158 5.42 16.91 -5.16
C ARG A 158 4.69 18.15 -4.64
N SER A 159 3.39 18.26 -4.94
CA SER A 159 2.57 19.36 -4.41
C SER A 159 2.42 19.32 -2.88
N LEU A 160 2.30 18.13 -2.28
CA LEU A 160 2.30 17.97 -0.82
C LEU A 160 3.64 18.39 -0.20
N VAL A 161 4.75 17.99 -0.83
CA VAL A 161 6.10 18.38 -0.39
C VAL A 161 6.27 19.89 -0.44
N LEU A 162 5.89 20.53 -1.55
CA LEU A 162 5.97 21.99 -1.73
C LEU A 162 5.23 22.74 -0.63
N VAL A 163 3.95 22.42 -0.43
CA VAL A 163 3.14 23.11 0.59
C VAL A 163 3.73 22.94 1.99
N ARG A 164 4.23 21.74 2.34
CA ARG A 164 4.82 21.48 3.66
C ARG A 164 6.17 22.14 3.87
N TYR A 165 6.98 22.22 2.82
CA TYR A 165 8.28 22.89 2.88
C TYR A 165 8.12 24.39 3.08
N GLU A 166 7.16 25.02 2.39
CA GLU A 166 6.88 26.45 2.53
C GLU A 166 6.20 26.81 3.86
N SER A 167 5.48 25.87 4.48
CA SER A 167 4.69 26.10 5.69
C SER A 167 5.42 25.55 6.91
N ARG A 168 6.50 26.24 7.33
CA ARG A 168 7.31 25.79 8.48
C ARG A 168 6.61 25.99 9.83
N ASP A 169 5.73 26.99 9.95
CA ASP A 169 5.04 27.33 11.21
C ASP A 169 3.53 27.08 11.13
N GLU A 170 2.79 27.95 10.46
CA GLU A 170 1.34 27.82 10.27
C GLU A 170 0.96 27.84 8.79
N LEU A 171 -0.03 27.02 8.44
CA LEU A 171 -0.61 27.03 7.10
C LEU A 171 -1.43 28.31 6.90
N THR A 172 -1.19 29.00 5.82
CA THR A 172 -2.07 30.09 5.39
C THR A 172 -3.37 29.52 4.81
N ALA A 173 -4.45 30.29 4.82
CA ALA A 173 -5.74 29.86 4.27
C ALA A 173 -5.68 29.40 2.77
N PRO A 174 -4.85 29.98 1.89
CA PRO A 174 -4.62 29.44 0.55
C PRO A 174 -3.93 28.06 0.56
N GLN A 175 -2.93 27.85 1.42
CA GLN A 175 -2.21 26.58 1.55
C GLN A 175 -3.10 25.47 2.10
N GLU A 176 -3.95 25.78 3.10
CA GLU A 176 -4.96 24.84 3.60
C GLU A 176 -5.92 24.39 2.49
N ARG A 177 -6.40 25.33 1.68
CA ARG A 177 -7.24 25.01 0.50
C ARG A 177 -6.52 24.14 -0.50
N GLN A 178 -5.26 24.43 -0.78
CA GLN A 178 -4.44 23.64 -1.70
C GLN A 178 -4.27 22.20 -1.18
N LEU A 179 -3.91 22.02 0.09
CA LEU A 179 -3.83 20.70 0.74
C LEU A 179 -5.15 19.95 0.66
N GLN A 180 -6.28 20.62 0.93
CA GLN A 180 -7.59 19.99 0.85
C GLN A 180 -7.93 19.53 -0.57
N ASN A 181 -7.58 20.31 -1.59
CA ASN A 181 -7.76 19.92 -2.99
C ASN A 181 -6.91 18.72 -3.36
N ILE A 182 -5.65 18.66 -2.93
CA ILE A 182 -4.76 17.52 -3.16
C ILE A 182 -5.33 16.27 -2.47
N ARG A 183 -5.76 16.39 -1.22
CA ARG A 183 -6.39 15.29 -0.47
C ARG A 183 -7.66 14.77 -1.14
N ASN A 184 -8.48 15.67 -1.65
CA ASN A 184 -9.69 15.30 -2.37
C ASN A 184 -9.36 14.58 -3.68
N ALA A 185 -8.37 15.05 -4.44
CA ALA A 185 -7.93 14.41 -5.67
C ALA A 185 -7.42 12.97 -5.43
N LEU A 186 -6.70 12.74 -4.32
CA LEU A 186 -6.25 11.40 -3.91
C LEU A 186 -7.41 10.47 -3.52
N ARG A 187 -8.45 11.01 -2.86
CA ARG A 187 -9.63 10.24 -2.44
C ARG A 187 -10.55 9.88 -3.60
N MET A 188 -10.64 10.71 -4.62
CA MET A 188 -11.53 10.47 -5.78
C MET A 188 -11.13 9.23 -6.61
N ASP A 189 -9.90 8.75 -6.47
CA ASP A 189 -9.45 7.48 -7.06
C ASP A 189 -10.08 6.25 -6.40
N TYR A 190 -10.79 6.44 -5.31
CA TYR A 190 -11.49 5.41 -4.54
C TYR A 190 -12.98 5.40 -4.91
N GLY A 191 -13.26 5.45 -6.20
CA GLY A 191 -14.63 5.43 -6.74
C GLY A 191 -15.23 4.03 -6.70
N TRP A 192 -15.79 3.64 -5.55
CA TRP A 192 -16.82 2.60 -5.39
C TRP A 192 -17.65 2.90 -4.15
#